data_0e3e03315a37a2ff8f0b83c126444ab6
#
_entry.id   0e3e03315a37a2ff8f0b83c126444ab6
#
_cell.length_a   1.000
_cell.length_b   1.000
_cell.length_c   1.000
_cell.angle_alpha   90.00
_cell.angle_beta   90.00
_cell.angle_gamma   90.00
#
_symmetry.space_group_name_H-M   'P 1'
#
loop_
_entity.id
_entity.type
_entity.pdbx_description
1 polymer ?
#
loop_
_entity_poly.entity_id
_entity_poly.type
_entity_poly.pdbx_seq_one_letter_code
_entity_poly.pdbx_strand_id
1 'polypeptide(L)'
;MKLEKRLVFRKSFMKRFGILLSILLVGLLFLICYRMFPKTEYKTEDLVTIVKDTKRYDMHLSYPVSHHYDVDREIKRYVQMETNQFLDTIDQDKKEKHHLEITHRTYTYRDFKTIVFLSQGKVATLYYDDNEGTLLKYSDFLKTDQKSFGEMKHAIKSMLLPELFRQQILIDQEKVSQKLEKMDLDDVHFVFHENGVIFFFGKEFSKEIETPIQITLSYAKMWPYIQTKQVRKEDQPTKEELEYTKRGLPNVEGKKLVALTFDDGPGGKTTTALLDGLKARNARVTFFQLGTRAERFPELVARAIHEGHEVGSHTYDHQNLRKLSLEGVQFEITATNQIIGSVTGGSVGLLRPPYGSYDDRTKAAGMPIILWNVDTLDWKLKNKDAILARMKETIKDGDIVLMHDIYQTSVDAALEFIDYARSQGFEFVTVSDLAMLRGTELVPGQVYYSLKAK
;
A
#
# COMPACT_ATOMS: atom_id res chain seq x y z
N MET A 1 35.31 50.73 -18.19
CA MET A 1 35.66 49.51 -18.94
C MET A 1 36.27 48.38 -18.07
N LYS A 2 37.12 48.61 -17.05
CA LYS A 2 37.68 47.54 -16.18
C LYS A 2 36.69 47.03 -15.10
N LEU A 3 35.76 47.86 -14.62
CA LEU A 3 34.75 47.47 -13.61
C LEU A 3 33.63 46.56 -14.18
N GLU A 4 33.16 46.88 -15.38
CA GLU A 4 32.08 46.08 -16.00
C GLU A 4 32.53 44.69 -16.38
N LYS A 5 33.76 44.50 -16.85
CA LYS A 5 34.33 43.17 -17.13
C LYS A 5 34.44 42.30 -15.86
N ARG A 6 34.70 42.91 -14.67
CA ARG A 6 34.74 42.18 -13.39
C ARG A 6 33.35 41.73 -12.91
N LEU A 7 32.30 42.53 -13.15
CA LEU A 7 30.93 42.20 -12.77
C LEU A 7 30.35 41.07 -13.65
N VAL A 8 30.65 41.11 -14.96
CA VAL A 8 30.19 40.04 -15.89
C VAL A 8 30.90 38.72 -15.60
N PHE A 9 32.21 38.75 -15.28
CA PHE A 9 32.98 37.55 -14.90
C PHE A 9 32.45 36.94 -13.58
N ARG A 10 32.08 37.77 -12.60
CA ARG A 10 31.52 37.34 -11.32
C ARG A 10 30.14 36.74 -11.47
N LYS A 11 29.26 37.30 -12.32
CA LYS A 11 27.93 36.73 -12.63
C LYS A 11 28.03 35.39 -13.38
N SER A 12 28.95 35.25 -14.33
CA SER A 12 29.19 34.00 -15.05
C SER A 12 29.78 32.91 -14.15
N PHE A 13 30.72 33.30 -13.25
CA PHE A 13 31.28 32.37 -12.25
C PHE A 13 30.24 31.89 -11.25
N MET A 14 29.42 32.80 -10.69
CA MET A 14 28.32 32.45 -9.79
C MET A 14 27.27 31.54 -10.44
N LYS A 15 26.94 31.74 -11.72
CA LYS A 15 26.01 30.89 -12.47
C LYS A 15 26.60 29.47 -12.72
N ARG A 16 27.88 29.37 -13.04
CA ARG A 16 28.60 28.09 -13.19
C ARG A 16 28.78 27.36 -11.84
N PHE A 17 29.05 28.12 -10.79
CA PHE A 17 29.16 27.57 -9.43
C PHE A 17 27.80 27.07 -8.90
N GLY A 18 26.71 27.78 -9.18
CA GLY A 18 25.34 27.34 -8.87
C GLY A 18 24.94 26.06 -9.60
N ILE A 19 25.32 25.93 -10.88
CA ILE A 19 25.08 24.71 -11.65
C ILE A 19 25.91 23.53 -11.13
N LEU A 20 27.17 23.78 -10.76
CA LEU A 20 28.03 22.74 -10.19
C LEU A 20 27.54 22.28 -8.82
N LEU A 21 27.04 23.20 -8.00
CA LEU A 21 26.46 22.92 -6.68
C LEU A 21 25.15 22.14 -6.78
N SER A 22 24.30 22.48 -7.76
CA SER A 22 23.06 21.71 -8.00
C SER A 22 23.36 20.31 -8.53
N ILE A 23 24.35 20.11 -9.39
CA ILE A 23 24.79 18.79 -9.86
C ILE A 23 25.38 17.97 -8.69
N LEU A 24 26.16 18.60 -7.81
CA LEU A 24 26.69 17.97 -6.59
C LEU A 24 25.58 17.60 -5.59
N LEU A 25 24.57 18.45 -5.41
CA LEU A 25 23.39 18.19 -4.57
C LEU A 25 22.52 17.06 -5.13
N VAL A 26 22.29 17.04 -6.44
CA VAL A 26 21.58 15.93 -7.10
C VAL A 26 22.38 14.64 -7.01
N GLY A 27 23.71 14.69 -7.19
CA GLY A 27 24.60 13.53 -7.01
C GLY A 27 24.64 13.04 -5.56
N LEU A 28 24.60 13.96 -4.58
CA LEU A 28 24.54 13.61 -3.15
C LEU A 28 23.17 13.01 -2.75
N LEU A 29 22.08 13.55 -3.28
CA LEU A 29 20.73 12.99 -3.16
C LEU A 29 20.64 11.59 -3.78
N PHE A 30 21.26 11.41 -4.97
CA PHE A 30 21.34 10.09 -5.61
C PHE A 30 22.16 9.09 -4.78
N LEU A 31 23.27 9.54 -4.15
CA LEU A 31 24.08 8.72 -3.25
C LEU A 31 23.39 8.41 -1.92
N ILE A 32 22.58 9.34 -1.40
CA ILE A 32 21.77 9.14 -0.19
C ILE A 32 20.63 8.18 -0.51
N CYS A 33 19.89 8.36 -1.62
CA CYS A 33 18.89 7.41 -2.09
C CYS A 33 19.50 6.02 -2.36
N TYR A 34 20.69 5.96 -2.96
CA TYR A 34 21.42 4.71 -3.21
C TYR A 34 21.88 4.00 -1.92
N ARG A 35 22.10 4.73 -0.83
CA ARG A 35 22.42 4.16 0.49
C ARG A 35 21.20 3.79 1.33
N MET A 36 20.01 4.33 1.03
CA MET A 36 18.76 4.01 1.73
C MET A 36 18.04 2.77 1.14
N PHE A 37 18.43 2.32 -0.07
CA PHE A 37 17.98 1.02 -0.53
C PHE A 37 18.88 -0.06 0.09
N PRO A 38 18.30 -1.09 0.76
CA PRO A 38 19.07 -2.22 1.24
C PRO A 38 19.85 -2.78 0.04
N LYS A 39 21.16 -2.93 0.22
CA LYS A 39 22.01 -3.64 -0.73
C LYS A 39 21.59 -5.11 -0.71
N THR A 40 20.61 -5.46 -1.53
CA THR A 40 20.52 -6.82 -2.02
C THR A 40 21.78 -7.02 -2.87
N GLU A 41 22.68 -7.87 -2.41
CA GLU A 41 23.81 -8.33 -3.23
C GLU A 41 23.21 -9.01 -4.47
N TYR A 42 23.12 -8.26 -5.56
CA TYR A 42 22.89 -8.86 -6.87
C TYR A 42 24.18 -9.60 -7.23
N LYS A 43 24.24 -10.90 -6.99
CA LYS A 43 25.12 -11.75 -7.77
C LYS A 43 24.76 -11.47 -9.23
N THR A 44 25.73 -11.11 -10.04
CA THR A 44 25.55 -11.00 -11.50
C THR A 44 25.07 -12.36 -12.00
N GLU A 45 23.77 -12.48 -12.26
CA GLU A 45 23.22 -13.67 -12.88
C GLU A 45 23.77 -13.77 -14.30
N ASP A 46 24.10 -14.97 -14.74
CA ASP A 46 24.39 -15.20 -16.14
C ASP A 46 23.11 -14.93 -16.94
N LEU A 47 23.22 -14.04 -17.92
CA LEU A 47 22.08 -13.57 -18.71
C LEU A 47 22.20 -14.01 -20.16
N VAL A 48 21.09 -14.44 -20.73
CA VAL A 48 20.93 -14.52 -22.19
C VAL A 48 20.23 -13.25 -22.64
N THR A 49 20.89 -12.52 -23.54
CA THR A 49 20.30 -11.34 -24.21
C THR A 49 20.20 -11.60 -25.69
N ILE A 50 19.02 -11.46 -26.27
CA ILE A 50 18.76 -11.60 -27.71
C ILE A 50 18.17 -10.27 -28.18
N VAL A 51 18.86 -9.67 -29.16
CA VAL A 51 18.39 -8.45 -29.83
C VAL A 51 18.22 -8.77 -31.31
N LYS A 52 17.03 -8.50 -31.85
CA LYS A 52 16.75 -8.68 -33.28
C LYS A 52 15.98 -7.47 -33.77
N ASP A 53 16.51 -6.83 -34.80
CA ASP A 53 15.89 -5.69 -35.46
C ASP A 53 15.68 -6.01 -36.95
N THR A 54 14.44 -5.82 -37.39
CA THR A 54 14.02 -6.04 -38.79
C THR A 54 13.16 -4.85 -39.25
N LYS A 55 12.80 -4.83 -40.51
CA LYS A 55 11.87 -3.82 -41.04
C LYS A 55 10.47 -3.92 -40.45
N ARG A 56 10.06 -5.10 -39.97
CA ARG A 56 8.71 -5.40 -39.49
C ARG A 56 8.60 -5.41 -37.98
N TYR A 57 9.67 -5.75 -37.28
CA TYR A 57 9.69 -5.84 -35.85
C TYR A 57 11.08 -5.71 -35.25
N ASP A 58 11.14 -5.34 -34.00
CA ASP A 58 12.31 -5.48 -33.15
C ASP A 58 11.96 -6.27 -31.87
N MET A 59 12.95 -7.01 -31.39
CA MET A 59 12.81 -7.82 -30.16
C MET A 59 14.02 -7.60 -29.28
N HIS A 60 13.72 -7.39 -27.97
CA HIS A 60 14.69 -7.31 -26.88
C HIS A 60 14.31 -8.34 -25.83
N LEU A 61 15.01 -9.46 -25.78
CA LEU A 61 14.74 -10.55 -24.86
C LEU A 61 15.90 -10.66 -23.88
N SER A 62 15.61 -10.57 -22.57
CA SER A 62 16.58 -10.74 -21.51
C SER A 62 16.01 -11.70 -20.46
N TYR A 63 16.71 -12.81 -20.22
CA TYR A 63 16.30 -13.82 -19.24
C TYR A 63 17.51 -14.48 -18.57
N PRO A 64 17.37 -14.97 -17.31
CA PRO A 64 18.46 -15.52 -16.55
C PRO A 64 18.82 -16.95 -16.98
N VAL A 65 20.04 -17.38 -16.65
CA VAL A 65 20.48 -18.78 -16.70
C VAL A 65 20.54 -19.28 -15.25
N SER A 66 19.77 -20.29 -14.93
CA SER A 66 19.71 -20.84 -13.58
C SER A 66 20.83 -21.85 -13.27
N HIS A 67 21.49 -22.38 -14.31
CA HIS A 67 22.42 -23.52 -14.28
C HIS A 67 21.76 -24.85 -13.88
N HIS A 68 20.42 -24.91 -13.85
CA HIS A 68 19.64 -26.12 -13.63
C HIS A 68 18.88 -26.48 -14.89
N TYR A 69 19.10 -27.65 -15.44
CA TYR A 69 18.59 -28.06 -16.75
C TYR A 69 17.07 -27.89 -16.90
N ASP A 70 16.30 -28.37 -15.91
CA ASP A 70 14.84 -28.33 -15.98
C ASP A 70 14.31 -26.89 -15.84
N VAL A 71 14.92 -26.06 -15.01
CA VAL A 71 14.59 -24.64 -14.85
C VAL A 71 14.90 -23.87 -16.15
N ASP A 72 16.10 -24.03 -16.69
CA ASP A 72 16.51 -23.38 -17.93
C ASP A 72 15.66 -23.81 -19.14
N ARG A 73 15.17 -25.06 -19.14
CA ARG A 73 14.21 -25.53 -20.14
C ARG A 73 12.88 -24.79 -20.05
N GLU A 74 12.35 -24.61 -18.86
CA GLU A 74 11.08 -23.89 -18.66
C GLU A 74 11.23 -22.39 -18.93
N ILE A 75 12.34 -21.76 -18.56
CA ILE A 75 12.67 -20.39 -18.95
C ILE A 75 12.63 -20.23 -20.47
N LYS A 76 13.34 -21.10 -21.19
CA LYS A 76 13.37 -21.08 -22.65
C LYS A 76 12.01 -21.36 -23.27
N ARG A 77 11.23 -22.27 -22.68
CA ARG A 77 9.86 -22.56 -23.13
C ARG A 77 8.97 -21.33 -23.03
N TYR A 78 9.01 -20.62 -21.91
CA TYR A 78 8.25 -19.38 -21.73
C TYR A 78 8.65 -18.32 -22.77
N VAL A 79 9.94 -18.04 -22.91
CA VAL A 79 10.45 -17.05 -23.86
C VAL A 79 10.08 -17.42 -25.32
N GLN A 80 10.15 -18.71 -25.66
CA GLN A 80 9.76 -19.20 -26.99
C GLN A 80 8.25 -19.05 -27.23
N MET A 81 7.42 -19.32 -26.23
CA MET A 81 5.97 -19.17 -26.31
C MET A 81 5.57 -17.70 -26.56
N GLU A 82 6.10 -16.77 -25.76
CA GLU A 82 5.85 -15.33 -25.96
C GLU A 82 6.34 -14.82 -27.31
N THR A 83 7.52 -15.30 -27.75
CA THR A 83 8.09 -14.96 -29.07
C THR A 83 7.21 -15.45 -30.20
N ASN A 84 6.71 -16.69 -30.13
CA ASN A 84 5.82 -17.25 -31.17
C ASN A 84 4.49 -16.48 -31.23
N GLN A 85 3.85 -16.22 -30.08
CA GLN A 85 2.63 -15.43 -30.03
C GLN A 85 2.81 -14.04 -30.63
N PHE A 86 3.94 -13.38 -30.34
CA PHE A 86 4.28 -12.10 -30.94
C PHE A 86 4.43 -12.18 -32.48
N LEU A 87 5.14 -13.19 -32.97
CA LEU A 87 5.35 -13.38 -34.44
C LEU A 87 4.02 -13.65 -35.16
N ASP A 88 3.10 -14.39 -34.53
CA ASP A 88 1.75 -14.63 -35.06
C ASP A 88 0.92 -13.34 -35.16
N THR A 89 1.07 -12.39 -34.20
CA THR A 89 0.41 -11.09 -34.31
C THR A 89 0.93 -10.23 -35.43
N ILE A 90 2.23 -10.27 -35.70
CA ILE A 90 2.87 -9.51 -36.81
C ILE A 90 2.35 -9.95 -38.18
N ASP A 91 2.06 -11.24 -38.35
CA ASP A 91 1.54 -11.75 -39.61
C ASP A 91 0.10 -11.30 -39.91
N GLN A 92 -0.64 -10.91 -38.88
CA GLN A 92 -1.99 -10.36 -39.01
C GLN A 92 -2.00 -8.85 -39.31
N ASP A 93 -1.01 -8.09 -38.82
CA ASP A 93 -0.87 -6.64 -39.07
C ASP A 93 0.43 -6.31 -39.75
N LYS A 94 0.33 -5.86 -41.03
CA LYS A 94 1.48 -5.55 -41.88
C LYS A 94 1.85 -4.08 -41.97
N LYS A 95 1.14 -3.19 -41.24
CA LYS A 95 1.24 -1.74 -41.45
C LYS A 95 2.26 -1.04 -40.55
N GLU A 96 2.49 -1.56 -39.34
CA GLU A 96 3.36 -0.92 -38.35
C GLU A 96 4.56 -1.82 -38.00
N LYS A 97 5.63 -1.21 -37.51
CA LYS A 97 6.74 -1.94 -36.91
C LYS A 97 6.36 -2.31 -35.47
N HIS A 98 6.39 -3.59 -35.16
CA HIS A 98 6.02 -4.14 -33.87
C HIS A 98 7.24 -4.30 -32.96
N HIS A 99 7.03 -4.22 -31.64
CA HIS A 99 8.07 -4.35 -30.64
C HIS A 99 7.72 -5.45 -29.61
N LEU A 100 8.69 -6.33 -29.32
CA LEU A 100 8.61 -7.28 -28.21
C LEU A 100 9.75 -7.03 -27.24
N GLU A 101 9.41 -6.78 -25.99
CA GLU A 101 10.36 -6.73 -24.89
C GLU A 101 10.00 -7.81 -23.86
N ILE A 102 10.97 -8.68 -23.55
CA ILE A 102 10.89 -9.62 -22.43
C ILE A 102 12.03 -9.28 -21.48
N THR A 103 11.68 -8.88 -20.28
CA THR A 103 12.61 -8.64 -19.17
C THR A 103 12.26 -9.54 -17.99
N HIS A 104 13.11 -9.59 -16.99
CA HIS A 104 12.87 -10.38 -15.81
C HIS A 104 13.40 -9.70 -14.55
N ARG A 105 12.94 -10.19 -13.41
CA ARG A 105 13.51 -9.93 -12.07
C ARG A 105 13.60 -11.26 -11.34
N THR A 106 14.73 -11.52 -10.71
CA THR A 106 14.91 -12.70 -9.87
C THR A 106 14.86 -12.29 -8.40
N TYR A 107 14.02 -12.97 -7.65
CA TYR A 107 13.89 -12.81 -6.21
C TYR A 107 14.40 -14.06 -5.53
N THR A 108 15.32 -13.91 -4.58
CA THR A 108 15.83 -15.00 -3.76
C THR A 108 15.25 -14.88 -2.35
N TYR A 109 14.62 -15.95 -1.88
CA TYR A 109 14.10 -16.01 -0.54
C TYR A 109 14.33 -17.42 0.03
N ARG A 110 15.15 -17.53 1.10
CA ARG A 110 15.66 -18.82 1.60
C ARG A 110 16.39 -19.61 0.50
N ASP A 111 15.95 -20.86 0.31
CA ASP A 111 16.52 -21.84 -0.60
C ASP A 111 15.82 -21.85 -1.96
N PHE A 112 14.91 -20.94 -2.20
CA PHE A 112 14.20 -20.87 -3.48
C PHE A 112 14.34 -19.51 -4.16
N LYS A 113 14.26 -19.56 -5.47
CA LYS A 113 14.21 -18.40 -6.33
C LYS A 113 12.89 -18.29 -7.08
N THR A 114 12.47 -17.06 -7.31
CA THR A 114 11.32 -16.74 -8.16
C THR A 114 11.79 -15.83 -9.28
N ILE A 115 11.62 -16.28 -10.52
CA ILE A 115 11.83 -15.44 -11.70
C ILE A 115 10.48 -14.84 -12.07
N VAL A 116 10.42 -13.52 -12.08
CA VAL A 116 9.25 -12.75 -12.54
C VAL A 116 9.56 -12.23 -13.94
N PHE A 117 8.90 -12.77 -14.95
CA PHE A 117 8.99 -12.30 -16.31
C PHE A 117 8.00 -11.17 -16.57
N LEU A 118 8.44 -10.17 -17.30
CA LEU A 118 7.66 -9.02 -17.75
C LEU A 118 7.68 -8.99 -19.27
N SER A 119 6.51 -9.15 -19.90
CA SER A 119 6.36 -9.16 -21.35
C SER A 119 5.16 -8.33 -21.76
N GLN A 120 5.39 -7.18 -22.42
CA GLN A 120 4.33 -6.32 -22.95
C GLN A 120 3.22 -5.97 -21.95
N GLY A 121 3.61 -5.73 -20.68
CA GLY A 121 2.69 -5.43 -19.58
C GLY A 121 2.08 -6.67 -18.92
N LYS A 122 2.35 -7.88 -19.40
CA LYS A 122 1.99 -9.14 -18.74
C LYS A 122 3.03 -9.54 -17.70
N VAL A 123 2.62 -10.36 -16.75
CA VAL A 123 3.46 -10.97 -15.73
C VAL A 123 3.36 -12.49 -15.84
N ALA A 124 4.48 -13.17 -15.63
CA ALA A 124 4.53 -14.61 -15.38
C ALA A 124 5.59 -14.90 -14.33
N THR A 125 5.42 -15.98 -13.57
CA THR A 125 6.35 -16.38 -12.50
C THR A 125 6.79 -17.83 -12.66
N LEU A 126 8.07 -18.08 -12.35
CA LEU A 126 8.65 -19.40 -12.27
C LEU A 126 9.33 -19.56 -10.90
N TYR A 127 9.00 -20.61 -10.19
CA TYR A 127 9.53 -20.90 -8.86
C TYR A 127 10.43 -22.15 -8.91
N TYR A 128 11.57 -22.10 -8.24
CA TYR A 128 12.44 -23.27 -8.13
C TYR A 128 13.28 -23.24 -6.85
N ASP A 129 13.65 -24.44 -6.39
CA ASP A 129 14.67 -24.60 -5.35
C ASP A 129 16.05 -24.35 -5.93
N ASP A 130 16.81 -23.41 -5.35
CA ASP A 130 18.11 -22.96 -5.89
C ASP A 130 19.23 -23.99 -5.64
N ASN A 131 19.06 -24.88 -4.65
CA ASN A 131 20.04 -25.92 -4.33
C ASN A 131 19.85 -27.17 -5.21
N GLU A 132 18.59 -27.57 -5.38
CA GLU A 132 18.25 -28.82 -6.07
C GLU A 132 17.89 -28.62 -7.55
N GLY A 133 17.57 -27.40 -7.97
CA GLY A 133 17.09 -27.09 -9.32
C GLY A 133 15.70 -27.65 -9.61
N THR A 134 14.93 -27.99 -8.57
CA THR A 134 13.59 -28.54 -8.71
C THR A 134 12.58 -27.42 -8.93
N LEU A 135 11.71 -27.59 -9.93
CA LEU A 135 10.60 -26.65 -10.13
C LEU A 135 9.59 -26.78 -8.98
N LEU A 136 9.15 -25.62 -8.46
CA LEU A 136 8.17 -25.53 -7.40
C LEU A 136 6.84 -25.02 -7.96
N LYS A 137 5.74 -25.40 -7.29
CA LYS A 137 4.38 -24.97 -7.63
C LYS A 137 3.87 -24.00 -6.58
N TYR A 138 2.86 -23.22 -6.93
CA TYR A 138 2.18 -22.32 -5.99
C TYR A 138 1.68 -23.07 -4.72
N SER A 139 1.29 -24.35 -4.85
CA SER A 139 0.86 -25.19 -3.72
C SER A 139 1.97 -25.48 -2.69
N ASP A 140 3.23 -25.31 -3.07
CA ASP A 140 4.37 -25.43 -2.15
C ASP A 140 4.45 -24.20 -1.22
N PHE A 141 3.81 -23.09 -1.59
CA PHE A 141 3.85 -21.82 -0.91
C PHE A 141 2.50 -21.41 -0.31
N LEU A 142 1.40 -21.67 -1.02
CA LEU A 142 0.05 -21.26 -0.65
C LEU A 142 -0.81 -22.46 -0.26
N LYS A 143 -1.77 -22.23 0.63
CA LYS A 143 -2.83 -23.21 0.90
C LYS A 143 -3.82 -23.23 -0.26
N THR A 144 -4.19 -24.43 -0.69
CA THR A 144 -4.99 -24.62 -1.90
C THR A 144 -6.47 -24.92 -1.60
N ASP A 145 -6.87 -24.97 -0.34
CA ASP A 145 -8.26 -25.16 0.00
C ASP A 145 -9.10 -23.92 -0.38
N GLN A 146 -10.32 -24.18 -0.84
CA GLN A 146 -11.21 -23.16 -1.41
C GLN A 146 -11.50 -22.00 -0.44
N LYS A 147 -11.61 -22.29 0.86
CA LYS A 147 -11.86 -21.26 1.89
C LYS A 147 -10.66 -20.32 2.01
N SER A 148 -9.47 -20.88 2.25
CA SER A 148 -8.23 -20.10 2.40
C SER A 148 -7.95 -19.27 1.15
N PHE A 149 -8.17 -19.83 -0.04
CA PHE A 149 -7.96 -19.11 -1.28
C PHE A 149 -8.99 -17.99 -1.50
N GLY A 150 -10.27 -18.23 -1.17
CA GLY A 150 -11.31 -17.19 -1.22
C GLY A 150 -11.01 -16.02 -0.29
N GLU A 151 -10.64 -16.29 0.96
CA GLU A 151 -10.27 -15.26 1.94
C GLU A 151 -9.00 -14.49 1.52
N MET A 152 -8.02 -15.17 0.92
CA MET A 152 -6.82 -14.54 0.35
C MET A 152 -7.17 -13.55 -0.77
N LYS A 153 -8.10 -13.91 -1.66
CA LYS A 153 -8.60 -13.01 -2.72
C LYS A 153 -9.21 -11.72 -2.14
N HIS A 154 -9.93 -11.81 -1.02
CA HIS A 154 -10.44 -10.63 -0.31
C HIS A 154 -9.31 -9.76 0.25
N ALA A 155 -8.28 -10.37 0.84
CA ALA A 155 -7.12 -9.64 1.32
C ALA A 155 -6.37 -8.95 0.15
N ILE A 156 -6.20 -9.63 -0.97
CA ILE A 156 -5.63 -9.06 -2.21
C ILE A 156 -6.50 -7.89 -2.71
N LYS A 157 -7.81 -8.07 -2.80
CA LYS A 157 -8.73 -7.01 -3.27
C LYS A 157 -8.59 -5.73 -2.47
N SER A 158 -8.50 -5.84 -1.14
CA SER A 158 -8.39 -4.69 -0.23
C SER A 158 -7.14 -3.84 -0.46
N MET A 159 -6.09 -4.43 -1.05
CA MET A 159 -4.84 -3.75 -1.38
C MET A 159 -4.74 -3.37 -2.85
N LEU A 160 -5.31 -4.19 -3.73
CA LEU A 160 -5.24 -3.98 -5.18
C LEU A 160 -6.08 -2.78 -5.62
N LEU A 161 -7.29 -2.61 -5.10
CA LEU A 161 -8.16 -1.49 -5.48
C LEU A 161 -7.54 -0.12 -5.21
N PRO A 162 -7.01 0.17 -4.00
CA PRO A 162 -6.30 1.43 -3.75
C PRO A 162 -5.07 1.61 -4.65
N GLU A 163 -4.35 0.53 -4.97
CA GLU A 163 -3.16 0.61 -5.81
C GLU A 163 -3.51 0.92 -7.27
N LEU A 164 -4.51 0.24 -7.86
CA LEU A 164 -5.03 0.54 -9.19
C LEU A 164 -5.41 2.01 -9.31
N PHE A 165 -6.05 2.50 -8.28
CA PHE A 165 -6.48 3.88 -8.23
C PHE A 165 -5.32 4.86 -8.09
N ARG A 166 -4.35 4.56 -7.21
CA ARG A 166 -3.13 5.36 -7.06
C ARG A 166 -2.37 5.53 -8.38
N GLN A 167 -2.38 4.49 -9.21
CA GLN A 167 -1.76 4.52 -10.54
C GLN A 167 -2.68 5.09 -11.64
N GLN A 168 -3.85 5.63 -11.27
CA GLN A 168 -4.85 6.18 -12.20
C GLN A 168 -5.36 5.16 -13.23
N ILE A 169 -5.32 3.88 -12.89
CA ILE A 169 -5.84 2.81 -13.72
C ILE A 169 -7.35 2.69 -13.49
N LEU A 170 -8.12 3.19 -14.43
CA LEU A 170 -9.58 3.23 -14.34
C LEU A 170 -10.18 1.85 -14.68
N ILE A 171 -10.33 1.03 -13.68
CA ILE A 171 -11.06 -0.24 -13.78
C ILE A 171 -12.27 -0.18 -12.84
N ASP A 172 -13.43 -0.60 -13.35
CA ASP A 172 -14.62 -0.78 -12.54
C ASP A 172 -14.34 -1.78 -11.40
N GLN A 173 -14.67 -1.41 -10.17
CA GLN A 173 -14.42 -2.24 -8.97
C GLN A 173 -15.17 -3.57 -9.04
N GLU A 174 -16.36 -3.60 -9.63
CA GLU A 174 -17.12 -4.83 -9.83
C GLU A 174 -16.38 -5.76 -10.79
N LYS A 175 -15.80 -5.24 -11.87
CA LYS A 175 -14.96 -6.03 -12.78
C LYS A 175 -13.72 -6.58 -12.09
N VAL A 176 -13.04 -5.79 -11.22
CA VAL A 176 -11.90 -6.29 -10.42
C VAL A 176 -12.35 -7.43 -9.51
N SER A 177 -13.50 -7.27 -8.84
CA SER A 177 -14.08 -8.31 -7.97
C SER A 177 -14.35 -9.59 -8.73
N GLN A 178 -15.04 -9.49 -9.87
CA GLN A 178 -15.38 -10.63 -10.73
C GLN A 178 -14.13 -11.33 -11.28
N LYS A 179 -13.07 -10.57 -11.61
CA LYS A 179 -11.79 -11.14 -12.06
C LYS A 179 -11.09 -11.90 -10.94
N LEU A 180 -11.03 -11.32 -9.74
CA LEU A 180 -10.46 -12.00 -8.57
C LEU A 180 -11.25 -13.26 -8.20
N GLU A 181 -12.57 -13.23 -8.27
CA GLU A 181 -13.41 -14.40 -8.01
C GLU A 181 -13.13 -15.54 -9.00
N LYS A 182 -12.97 -15.23 -10.27
CA LYS A 182 -12.69 -16.19 -11.34
C LYS A 182 -11.24 -16.65 -11.44
N MET A 183 -10.33 -15.95 -10.74
CA MET A 183 -8.90 -16.22 -10.77
C MET A 183 -8.61 -17.57 -10.11
N ASP A 184 -7.88 -18.41 -10.80
CA ASP A 184 -7.34 -19.67 -10.27
C ASP A 184 -5.97 -19.45 -9.62
N LEU A 185 -5.49 -20.43 -8.88
CA LEU A 185 -4.20 -20.37 -8.22
C LEU A 185 -3.03 -20.24 -9.21
N ASP A 186 -3.18 -20.80 -10.41
CA ASP A 186 -2.17 -20.70 -11.48
C ASP A 186 -2.07 -19.28 -12.06
N ASP A 187 -3.09 -18.44 -11.87
CA ASP A 187 -3.12 -17.05 -12.31
C ASP A 187 -2.49 -16.10 -11.29
N VAL A 188 -2.08 -16.62 -10.11
CA VAL A 188 -1.54 -15.79 -9.02
C VAL A 188 -0.03 -15.67 -9.13
N HIS A 189 0.45 -14.49 -9.45
CA HIS A 189 1.88 -14.19 -9.54
C HIS A 189 2.35 -13.51 -8.26
N PHE A 190 3.29 -14.12 -7.54
CA PHE A 190 3.78 -13.60 -6.26
C PHE A 190 5.24 -13.93 -6.02
N VAL A 191 5.85 -13.22 -5.08
CA VAL A 191 7.17 -13.55 -4.53
C VAL A 191 7.17 -13.40 -3.02
N PHE A 192 7.97 -14.20 -2.34
CA PHE A 192 8.28 -14.00 -0.93
C PHE A 192 9.42 -12.97 -0.80
N HIS A 193 9.27 -12.05 0.13
CA HIS A 193 10.21 -10.98 0.41
C HIS A 193 10.32 -10.78 1.93
N GLU A 194 11.35 -10.09 2.42
CA GLU A 194 11.54 -9.83 3.85
C GLU A 194 10.33 -9.16 4.54
N ASN A 195 9.58 -8.32 3.80
CA ASN A 195 8.45 -7.56 4.33
C ASN A 195 7.07 -8.25 4.12
N GLY A 196 7.04 -9.47 3.57
CA GLY A 196 5.80 -10.19 3.28
C GLY A 196 5.76 -10.81 1.89
N VAL A 197 4.57 -11.00 1.36
CA VAL A 197 4.33 -11.56 0.03
C VAL A 197 3.94 -10.45 -0.93
N ILE A 198 4.70 -10.29 -2.01
CA ILE A 198 4.44 -9.32 -3.07
C ILE A 198 3.65 -10.01 -4.17
N PHE A 199 2.49 -9.48 -4.53
CA PHE A 199 1.67 -9.94 -5.65
C PHE A 199 1.83 -9.00 -6.83
N PHE A 200 1.80 -9.58 -8.04
CA PHE A 200 1.94 -8.86 -9.31
C PHE A 200 0.67 -9.00 -10.13
N PHE A 201 0.25 -7.91 -10.76
CA PHE A 201 -0.89 -7.86 -11.67
C PHE A 201 -0.50 -7.12 -12.94
N GLY A 202 -0.72 -7.72 -14.07
CA GLY A 202 -0.42 -7.16 -15.38
C GLY A 202 -1.61 -7.24 -16.33
N LYS A 203 -1.36 -7.18 -17.63
CA LYS A 203 -2.39 -7.25 -18.68
C LYS A 203 -3.18 -8.56 -18.69
N GLU A 204 -2.58 -9.64 -18.20
CA GLU A 204 -3.25 -10.94 -18.02
C GLU A 204 -4.42 -10.83 -17.03
N PHE A 205 -4.24 -10.00 -15.98
CA PHE A 205 -5.32 -9.70 -15.06
C PHE A 205 -6.30 -8.69 -15.66
N SER A 206 -5.82 -7.59 -16.24
CA SER A 206 -6.69 -6.60 -16.89
C SER A 206 -5.94 -5.81 -17.96
N LYS A 207 -6.55 -5.69 -19.15
CA LYS A 207 -5.97 -4.97 -20.30
C LYS A 207 -5.68 -3.49 -20.01
N GLU A 208 -6.35 -2.92 -19.04
CA GLU A 208 -6.16 -1.54 -18.57
C GLU A 208 -4.86 -1.36 -17.78
N ILE A 209 -4.22 -2.46 -17.34
CA ILE A 209 -2.92 -2.44 -16.65
C ILE A 209 -1.83 -2.51 -17.73
N GLU A 210 -1.36 -1.35 -18.18
CA GLU A 210 -0.30 -1.29 -19.20
C GLU A 210 1.07 -1.65 -18.62
N THR A 211 1.35 -1.23 -17.40
CA THR A 211 2.56 -1.55 -16.64
C THR A 211 2.19 -2.38 -15.43
N PRO A 212 2.85 -3.53 -15.20
CA PRO A 212 2.54 -4.39 -14.07
C PRO A 212 2.63 -3.66 -12.73
N ILE A 213 1.61 -3.84 -11.91
CA ILE A 213 1.52 -3.29 -10.56
C ILE A 213 1.87 -4.33 -9.50
N GLN A 214 2.28 -3.86 -8.34
CA GLN A 214 2.68 -4.68 -7.21
C GLN A 214 1.91 -4.26 -5.97
N ILE A 215 1.46 -5.24 -5.19
CA ILE A 215 0.93 -5.02 -3.85
C ILE A 215 1.67 -5.94 -2.86
N THR A 216 1.91 -5.46 -1.65
CA THR A 216 2.55 -6.26 -0.60
C THR A 216 1.58 -6.54 0.52
N LEU A 217 1.43 -7.80 0.89
CA LEU A 217 0.70 -8.23 2.07
C LEU A 217 1.71 -8.75 3.11
N SER A 218 1.69 -8.19 4.33
CA SER A 218 2.58 -8.62 5.41
C SER A 218 2.38 -10.10 5.74
N TYR A 219 3.42 -10.75 6.31
CA TYR A 219 3.30 -12.15 6.71
C TYR A 219 2.19 -12.38 7.72
N ALA A 220 1.92 -11.43 8.61
CA ALA A 220 0.80 -11.54 9.55
C ALA A 220 -0.55 -11.65 8.83
N LYS A 221 -0.79 -10.85 7.78
CA LYS A 221 -2.00 -10.93 6.94
C LYS A 221 -2.04 -12.21 6.10
N MET A 222 -0.87 -12.66 5.61
CA MET A 222 -0.77 -13.84 4.76
C MET A 222 -0.72 -15.17 5.54
N TRP A 223 -0.44 -15.14 6.85
CA TRP A 223 -0.23 -16.33 7.66
C TRP A 223 -1.31 -17.40 7.56
N PRO A 224 -2.62 -17.05 7.50
CA PRO A 224 -3.67 -18.06 7.32
C PRO A 224 -3.61 -18.78 5.96
N TYR A 225 -2.99 -18.19 4.95
CA TYR A 225 -3.07 -18.61 3.54
C TYR A 225 -1.79 -19.21 2.98
N ILE A 226 -0.67 -19.11 3.70
CA ILE A 226 0.64 -19.58 3.24
C ILE A 226 1.06 -20.87 3.93
N GLN A 227 1.99 -21.58 3.30
CA GLN A 227 2.73 -22.69 3.91
C GLN A 227 3.82 -22.10 4.82
N THR A 228 3.53 -22.02 6.12
CA THR A 228 4.35 -21.27 7.09
C THR A 228 5.81 -21.77 7.19
N LYS A 229 6.06 -23.03 6.83
CA LYS A 229 7.41 -23.60 6.73
C LYS A 229 8.30 -22.89 5.71
N GLN A 230 7.72 -22.17 4.76
CA GLN A 230 8.44 -21.40 3.73
C GLN A 230 8.91 -20.04 4.22
N VAL A 231 8.38 -19.54 5.35
CA VAL A 231 8.76 -18.22 5.89
C VAL A 231 10.00 -18.36 6.77
N ARG A 232 11.01 -17.49 6.54
CA ARG A 232 12.21 -17.44 7.38
C ARG A 232 11.83 -17.16 8.82
N LYS A 233 12.58 -17.70 9.77
CA LYS A 233 12.28 -17.59 11.19
C LYS A 233 12.21 -16.12 11.65
N GLU A 234 13.11 -15.30 11.15
CA GLU A 234 13.18 -13.85 11.41
C GLU A 234 12.02 -13.06 10.81
N ASP A 235 11.39 -13.54 9.75
CA ASP A 235 10.26 -12.91 9.07
C ASP A 235 8.91 -13.44 9.55
N GLN A 236 8.91 -14.46 10.43
CA GLN A 236 7.68 -15.00 10.97
C GLN A 236 7.01 -13.95 11.87
N PRO A 237 5.71 -13.72 11.69
CA PRO A 237 5.00 -12.79 12.55
C PRO A 237 5.05 -13.27 13.99
N THR A 238 5.20 -12.33 14.90
CA THR A 238 5.18 -12.58 16.33
C THR A 238 3.84 -13.18 16.75
N LYS A 239 3.81 -13.83 17.90
CA LYS A 239 2.54 -14.34 18.48
C LYS A 239 1.51 -13.20 18.65
N GLU A 240 1.98 -12.01 19.00
CA GLU A 240 1.13 -10.83 19.16
C GLU A 240 0.54 -10.35 17.82
N GLU A 241 1.33 -10.30 16.75
CA GLU A 241 0.87 -9.98 15.40
C GLU A 241 -0.14 -11.00 14.89
N LEU A 242 0.09 -12.30 15.15
CA LEU A 242 -0.84 -13.36 14.78
C LEU A 242 -2.13 -13.35 15.61
N GLU A 243 -2.04 -13.05 16.88
CA GLU A 243 -3.23 -12.87 17.72
C GLU A 243 -4.02 -11.66 17.25
N TYR A 244 -3.33 -10.62 16.78
CA TYR A 244 -3.97 -9.47 16.19
C TYR A 244 -4.72 -9.81 14.90
N THR A 245 -4.12 -10.51 13.97
CA THR A 245 -4.79 -10.94 12.73
C THR A 245 -5.89 -11.99 12.97
N LYS A 246 -5.78 -12.78 14.04
CA LYS A 246 -6.82 -13.73 14.51
C LYS A 246 -7.90 -13.07 15.35
N ARG A 247 -7.63 -11.88 15.91
CA ARG A 247 -8.68 -11.10 16.56
C ARG A 247 -9.69 -10.72 15.50
N GLY A 248 -10.63 -11.60 15.25
CA GLY A 248 -11.82 -11.30 14.49
C GLY A 248 -12.38 -9.94 14.93
N LEU A 249 -13.37 -9.46 14.24
CA LEU A 249 -14.14 -8.29 14.70
C LEU A 249 -14.51 -8.49 16.19
N PRO A 250 -14.47 -7.43 17.00
CA PRO A 250 -14.96 -7.51 18.35
C PRO A 250 -16.39 -8.09 18.33
N ASN A 251 -16.81 -8.76 19.41
CA ASN A 251 -18.20 -9.23 19.48
C ASN A 251 -19.13 -8.03 19.38
N VAL A 252 -19.75 -7.88 18.23
CA VAL A 252 -20.62 -6.74 17.87
C VAL A 252 -22.10 -7.09 17.89
N GLU A 253 -22.44 -8.35 18.20
CA GLU A 253 -23.82 -8.81 18.22
C GLU A 253 -24.64 -8.03 19.23
N GLY A 254 -25.73 -7.41 18.78
CA GLY A 254 -26.60 -6.56 19.60
C GLY A 254 -25.98 -5.24 20.09
N LYS A 255 -24.77 -4.88 19.62
CA LYS A 255 -24.09 -3.65 20.02
C LYS A 255 -24.37 -2.50 19.05
N LYS A 256 -24.40 -1.29 19.60
CA LYS A 256 -24.26 -0.06 18.82
C LYS A 256 -22.80 0.12 18.44
N LEU A 257 -22.51 0.47 17.19
CA LEU A 257 -21.14 0.56 16.68
C LEU A 257 -20.74 2.01 16.42
N VAL A 258 -19.51 2.34 16.74
CA VAL A 258 -18.94 3.69 16.55
C VAL A 258 -17.52 3.58 16.05
N ALA A 259 -17.17 4.41 15.05
CA ALA A 259 -15.81 4.64 14.64
C ALA A 259 -15.25 5.89 15.34
N LEU A 260 -14.43 5.68 16.38
CA LEU A 260 -13.67 6.76 16.98
C LEU A 260 -12.43 7.02 16.15
N THR A 261 -12.21 8.27 15.72
CA THR A 261 -11.13 8.61 14.78
C THR A 261 -10.28 9.75 15.31
N PHE A 262 -8.98 9.70 15.02
CA PHE A 262 -8.00 10.66 15.51
C PHE A 262 -7.19 11.24 14.35
N ASP A 263 -7.17 12.56 14.24
CA ASP A 263 -6.46 13.30 13.20
C ASP A 263 -5.14 13.90 13.73
N ASP A 264 -4.31 14.36 12.83
CA ASP A 264 -3.05 15.09 13.06
C ASP A 264 -1.89 14.29 13.66
N GLY A 265 -2.07 13.03 14.04
CA GLY A 265 -1.02 12.20 14.61
C GLY A 265 0.07 11.74 13.62
N PRO A 266 1.03 10.98 14.14
CA PRO A 266 1.31 10.65 15.53
C PRO A 266 1.80 11.83 16.37
N GLY A 267 1.28 11.98 17.60
CA GLY A 267 1.66 13.03 18.56
C GLY A 267 2.82 12.65 19.50
N GLY A 268 3.59 11.60 19.18
CA GLY A 268 4.65 11.10 20.06
C GLY A 268 4.09 10.59 21.38
N LYS A 269 4.35 11.28 22.50
CA LYS A 269 3.95 10.84 23.83
C LYS A 269 2.42 10.67 24.00
N THR A 270 1.63 11.54 23.40
CA THR A 270 0.16 11.50 23.49
C THR A 270 -0.40 10.31 22.74
N THR A 271 0.09 10.04 21.52
CA THR A 271 -0.29 8.83 20.75
C THR A 271 0.16 7.56 21.45
N THR A 272 1.35 7.56 22.09
CA THR A 272 1.80 6.41 22.90
C THR A 272 0.82 6.14 24.04
N ALA A 273 0.44 7.17 24.82
CA ALA A 273 -0.50 7.03 25.92
C ALA A 273 -1.89 6.57 25.44
N LEU A 274 -2.33 7.06 24.27
CA LEU A 274 -3.59 6.63 23.67
C LEU A 274 -3.53 5.14 23.28
N LEU A 275 -2.49 4.70 22.60
CA LEU A 275 -2.31 3.29 22.22
C LEU A 275 -2.27 2.37 23.44
N ASP A 276 -1.55 2.75 24.52
CA ASP A 276 -1.52 1.99 25.79
C ASP A 276 -2.93 1.85 26.37
N GLY A 277 -3.68 2.95 26.41
CA GLY A 277 -5.05 2.97 26.92
C GLY A 277 -6.05 2.19 26.08
N LEU A 278 -5.92 2.24 24.76
CA LEU A 278 -6.73 1.48 23.79
C LEU A 278 -6.44 -0.02 23.90
N LYS A 279 -5.17 -0.40 24.01
CA LYS A 279 -4.73 -1.79 24.22
C LYS A 279 -5.31 -2.37 25.49
N ALA A 280 -5.23 -1.64 26.61
CA ALA A 280 -5.79 -2.05 27.91
C ALA A 280 -7.31 -2.28 27.84
N ARG A 281 -8.01 -1.56 26.96
CA ARG A 281 -9.46 -1.65 26.76
C ARG A 281 -9.86 -2.56 25.61
N ASN A 282 -8.92 -3.13 24.87
CA ASN A 282 -9.20 -3.88 23.65
C ASN A 282 -10.15 -3.11 22.70
N ALA A 283 -9.92 -1.80 22.53
CA ALA A 283 -10.70 -0.94 21.68
C ALA A 283 -9.97 -0.71 20.35
N ARG A 284 -10.71 -0.65 19.25
CA ARG A 284 -10.17 -0.36 17.91
C ARG A 284 -10.61 1.01 17.45
N VAL A 285 -9.72 1.73 16.79
CA VAL A 285 -9.97 3.09 16.30
C VAL A 285 -9.30 3.29 14.94
N THR A 286 -9.60 4.40 14.26
CA THR A 286 -8.90 4.80 13.02
C THR A 286 -8.10 6.06 13.28
N PHE A 287 -6.83 6.05 12.86
CA PHE A 287 -5.94 7.20 12.89
C PHE A 287 -5.80 7.78 11.48
N PHE A 288 -6.07 9.05 11.28
CA PHE A 288 -5.74 9.78 10.06
C PHE A 288 -4.46 10.57 10.32
N GLN A 289 -3.35 10.05 9.79
CA GLN A 289 -2.02 10.55 10.14
C GLN A 289 -1.47 11.48 9.07
N LEU A 290 -0.76 12.52 9.51
CA LEU A 290 0.02 13.40 8.64
C LEU A 290 1.30 12.69 8.17
N GLY A 291 1.66 12.86 6.90
CA GLY A 291 2.89 12.29 6.34
C GLY A 291 4.14 12.73 7.11
N THR A 292 4.27 14.03 7.38
CA THR A 292 5.40 14.60 8.14
C THR A 292 5.54 14.02 9.55
N ARG A 293 4.44 13.63 10.18
CA ARG A 293 4.45 13.03 11.51
C ARG A 293 4.66 11.52 11.46
N ALA A 294 4.10 10.84 10.46
CA ALA A 294 4.36 9.43 10.21
C ALA A 294 5.84 9.17 9.91
N GLU A 295 6.48 10.07 9.15
CA GLU A 295 7.92 10.04 8.89
C GLU A 295 8.75 10.24 10.17
N ARG A 296 8.28 11.08 11.08
CA ARG A 296 8.95 11.36 12.35
C ARG A 296 8.79 10.26 13.41
N PHE A 297 7.68 9.53 13.39
CA PHE A 297 7.32 8.51 14.38
C PHE A 297 6.84 7.21 13.70
N PRO A 298 7.64 6.60 12.81
CA PRO A 298 7.24 5.41 12.07
C PRO A 298 6.92 4.23 13.00
N GLU A 299 7.56 4.15 14.16
CA GLU A 299 7.31 3.12 15.16
C GLU A 299 5.89 3.20 15.75
N LEU A 300 5.31 4.40 15.86
CA LEU A 300 3.93 4.57 16.33
C LEU A 300 2.91 4.22 15.24
N VAL A 301 3.25 4.49 13.97
CA VAL A 301 2.46 4.03 12.82
C VAL A 301 2.40 2.50 12.79
N ALA A 302 3.58 1.85 12.87
CA ALA A 302 3.68 0.40 12.92
C ALA A 302 2.90 -0.17 14.10
N ARG A 303 3.08 0.40 15.29
CA ARG A 303 2.39 0.00 16.51
C ARG A 303 0.86 0.10 16.37
N ALA A 304 0.35 1.20 15.81
CA ALA A 304 -1.09 1.37 15.60
C ALA A 304 -1.68 0.23 14.75
N ILE A 305 -1.00 -0.14 13.66
CA ILE A 305 -1.40 -1.27 12.81
C ILE A 305 -1.29 -2.61 13.57
N HIS A 306 -0.17 -2.85 14.27
CA HIS A 306 0.05 -4.10 15.01
C HIS A 306 -0.98 -4.30 16.14
N GLU A 307 -1.43 -3.22 16.79
CA GLU A 307 -2.42 -3.26 17.87
C GLU A 307 -3.86 -3.20 17.37
N GLY A 308 -4.09 -3.12 16.06
CA GLY A 308 -5.39 -3.32 15.52
C GLY A 308 -6.17 -2.13 15.11
N HIS A 309 -5.51 -1.08 15.06
CA HIS A 309 -6.09 0.15 14.59
C HIS A 309 -5.96 0.26 13.07
N GLU A 310 -6.81 1.05 12.47
CA GLU A 310 -6.70 1.43 11.08
C GLU A 310 -5.90 2.74 10.96
N VAL A 311 -5.06 2.84 9.93
CA VAL A 311 -4.33 4.07 9.62
C VAL A 311 -4.75 4.56 8.25
N GLY A 312 -5.26 5.78 8.19
CA GLY A 312 -5.62 6.53 6.98
C GLY A 312 -4.69 7.73 6.76
N SER A 313 -4.81 8.34 5.59
CA SER A 313 -4.06 9.54 5.20
C SER A 313 -4.78 10.81 5.67
N HIS A 314 -4.03 11.74 6.31
CA HIS A 314 -4.49 13.09 6.61
C HIS A 314 -3.69 14.16 5.83
N THR A 315 -3.17 13.78 4.64
CA THR A 315 -2.25 14.56 3.82
C THR A 315 -0.84 14.69 4.40
N TYR A 316 0.09 15.29 3.66
CA TYR A 316 1.50 15.32 4.05
C TYR A 316 1.77 16.30 5.20
N ASP A 317 1.37 17.57 5.05
CA ASP A 317 1.66 18.64 6.02
C ASP A 317 0.43 19.47 6.42
N HIS A 318 -0.78 18.90 6.26
CA HIS A 318 -2.05 19.52 6.67
C HIS A 318 -2.48 20.73 5.80
N GLN A 319 -2.11 20.75 4.52
CA GLN A 319 -2.54 21.80 3.59
C GLN A 319 -4.04 21.71 3.27
N ASN A 320 -4.68 22.85 3.09
CA ASN A 320 -6.05 22.86 2.56
C ASN A 320 -6.03 22.50 1.07
N LEU A 321 -6.45 21.29 0.72
CA LEU A 321 -6.37 20.74 -0.63
C LEU A 321 -7.08 21.60 -1.68
N ARG A 322 -8.13 22.32 -1.32
CA ARG A 322 -8.83 23.23 -2.27
C ARG A 322 -8.00 24.43 -2.68
N LYS A 323 -6.94 24.77 -1.96
CA LYS A 323 -6.04 25.89 -2.26
C LYS A 323 -4.83 25.49 -3.10
N LEU A 324 -4.63 24.20 -3.32
CA LEU A 324 -3.47 23.66 -4.06
C LEU A 324 -3.78 23.47 -5.55
N SER A 325 -2.74 23.38 -6.37
CA SER A 325 -2.85 22.88 -7.74
C SER A 325 -3.16 21.37 -7.74
N LEU A 326 -3.46 20.80 -8.90
CA LEU A 326 -3.67 19.35 -9.03
C LEU A 326 -2.44 18.56 -8.59
N GLU A 327 -1.25 19.00 -9.01
CA GLU A 327 0.04 18.40 -8.64
C GLU A 327 0.28 18.49 -7.13
N GLY A 328 -0.12 19.63 -6.51
CA GLY A 328 -0.05 19.81 -5.05
C GLY A 328 -0.96 18.83 -4.32
N VAL A 329 -2.20 18.64 -4.77
CA VAL A 329 -3.13 17.65 -4.20
C VAL A 329 -2.57 16.23 -4.34
N GLN A 330 -2.02 15.89 -5.51
CA GLN A 330 -1.41 14.59 -5.76
C GLN A 330 -0.20 14.35 -4.86
N PHE A 331 0.67 15.37 -4.69
CA PHE A 331 1.83 15.28 -3.80
C PHE A 331 1.40 15.01 -2.36
N GLU A 332 0.47 15.81 -1.80
CA GLU A 332 -0.02 15.69 -0.43
C GLU A 332 -0.51 14.28 -0.09
N ILE A 333 -1.24 13.67 -1.02
CA ILE A 333 -1.82 12.35 -0.84
C ILE A 333 -0.79 11.26 -1.09
N THR A 334 -0.03 11.35 -2.19
CA THR A 334 0.91 10.28 -2.60
C THR A 334 2.08 10.16 -1.64
N ALA A 335 2.68 11.31 -1.23
CA ALA A 335 3.80 11.30 -0.28
C ALA A 335 3.41 10.65 1.05
N THR A 336 2.23 11.01 1.59
CA THR A 336 1.70 10.40 2.82
C THR A 336 1.49 8.91 2.68
N ASN A 337 0.87 8.49 1.57
CA ASN A 337 0.60 7.07 1.33
C ASN A 337 1.88 6.26 1.17
N GLN A 338 2.92 6.82 0.54
CA GLN A 338 4.22 6.18 0.44
C GLN A 338 4.90 6.02 1.80
N ILE A 339 4.88 7.06 2.64
CA ILE A 339 5.48 7.02 3.97
C ILE A 339 4.77 5.99 4.85
N ILE A 340 3.45 6.09 4.99
CA ILE A 340 2.67 5.14 5.79
C ILE A 340 2.81 3.73 5.21
N GLY A 341 2.75 3.58 3.88
CA GLY A 341 2.89 2.30 3.18
C GLY A 341 4.24 1.64 3.41
N SER A 342 5.34 2.41 3.44
CA SER A 342 6.68 1.87 3.73
C SER A 342 6.81 1.30 5.13
N VAL A 343 6.06 1.84 6.10
CA VAL A 343 6.05 1.37 7.50
C VAL A 343 5.11 0.18 7.68
N THR A 344 3.95 0.22 7.03
CA THR A 344 2.88 -0.77 7.25
C THR A 344 2.96 -1.97 6.30
N GLY A 345 3.82 -1.91 5.30
CA GLY A 345 3.91 -2.93 4.24
C GLY A 345 2.66 -2.98 3.35
N GLY A 346 1.84 -1.93 3.36
CA GLY A 346 0.59 -1.91 2.62
C GLY A 346 0.14 -0.52 2.18
N SER A 347 -0.83 -0.44 1.26
CA SER A 347 -1.40 0.82 0.84
C SER A 347 -2.35 1.40 1.89
N VAL A 348 -2.44 2.74 1.93
CA VAL A 348 -3.42 3.46 2.75
C VAL A 348 -4.76 3.48 2.03
N GLY A 349 -5.79 2.98 2.68
CA GLY A 349 -7.12 2.79 2.07
C GLY A 349 -8.09 3.96 2.23
N LEU A 350 -7.83 4.90 3.15
CA LEU A 350 -8.76 5.98 3.51
C LEU A 350 -8.06 7.34 3.50
N LEU A 351 -8.79 8.37 3.07
CA LEU A 351 -8.36 9.76 3.09
C LEU A 351 -9.30 10.60 3.96
N ARG A 352 -8.75 11.39 4.86
CA ARG A 352 -9.47 12.51 5.48
C ARG A 352 -8.77 13.81 5.11
N PRO A 353 -9.37 14.67 4.28
CA PRO A 353 -8.77 15.95 3.93
C PRO A 353 -8.78 16.90 5.13
N PRO A 354 -7.71 17.69 5.36
CA PRO A 354 -7.65 18.72 6.38
C PRO A 354 -8.86 19.67 6.33
N TYR A 355 -9.35 20.05 7.49
CA TYR A 355 -10.53 20.92 7.65
C TYR A 355 -11.83 20.36 7.05
N GLY A 356 -11.86 19.06 6.67
CA GLY A 356 -12.96 18.48 5.91
C GLY A 356 -13.11 19.11 4.50
N SER A 357 -12.06 19.74 3.99
CA SER A 357 -12.08 20.56 2.79
C SER A 357 -11.65 19.74 1.56
N TYR A 358 -12.59 19.42 0.68
CA TYR A 358 -12.38 18.62 -0.53
C TYR A 358 -13.09 19.24 -1.75
N ASP A 359 -12.67 18.85 -2.94
CA ASP A 359 -13.32 19.16 -4.22
C ASP A 359 -13.17 17.98 -5.19
N ASP A 360 -13.50 18.16 -6.47
CA ASP A 360 -13.44 17.08 -7.46
C ASP A 360 -12.01 16.58 -7.71
N ARG A 361 -10.97 17.40 -7.49
CA ARG A 361 -9.56 16.99 -7.56
C ARG A 361 -9.22 16.04 -6.41
N THR A 362 -9.73 16.32 -5.21
CA THR A 362 -9.58 15.44 -4.04
C THR A 362 -10.31 14.12 -4.26
N LYS A 363 -11.51 14.14 -4.84
CA LYS A 363 -12.27 12.93 -5.18
C LYS A 363 -11.56 12.09 -6.24
N ALA A 364 -10.96 12.76 -7.24
CA ALA A 364 -10.17 12.11 -8.29
C ALA A 364 -8.87 11.47 -7.76
N ALA A 365 -8.41 11.82 -6.56
CA ALA A 365 -7.26 11.17 -5.93
C ALA A 365 -7.51 9.71 -5.52
N GLY A 366 -8.76 9.25 -5.50
CA GLY A 366 -9.12 7.88 -5.55
C GLY A 366 -9.14 7.07 -4.31
N MET A 367 -9.36 7.73 -3.26
CA MET A 367 -9.59 7.09 -1.98
C MET A 367 -11.00 7.44 -1.50
N PRO A 368 -11.67 6.56 -0.74
CA PRO A 368 -12.83 6.94 0.04
C PRO A 368 -12.49 8.12 0.95
N ILE A 369 -13.31 9.16 0.91
CA ILE A 369 -13.13 10.35 1.73
C ILE A 369 -13.97 10.18 2.99
N ILE A 370 -13.30 10.12 4.14
CA ILE A 370 -13.94 9.91 5.44
C ILE A 370 -13.95 11.23 6.21
N LEU A 371 -15.12 11.78 6.38
CA LEU A 371 -15.36 12.94 7.25
C LEU A 371 -15.93 12.45 8.61
N TRP A 372 -16.74 13.28 9.25
CA TRP A 372 -17.34 12.99 10.56
C TRP A 372 -18.73 13.62 10.66
N ASN A 373 -19.56 13.05 11.47
CA ASN A 373 -20.84 13.64 11.86
C ASN A 373 -20.88 14.05 13.34
N VAL A 374 -19.86 13.65 14.10
CA VAL A 374 -19.67 14.12 15.48
C VAL A 374 -18.31 14.81 15.60
N ASP A 375 -18.32 16.11 15.80
CA ASP A 375 -17.14 16.92 16.16
C ASP A 375 -17.10 17.11 17.66
N THR A 376 -16.11 16.56 18.34
CA THR A 376 -15.94 16.69 19.77
C THR A 376 -15.51 18.08 20.21
N LEU A 377 -15.02 18.90 19.27
CA LEU A 377 -14.39 20.20 19.51
C LEU A 377 -13.20 20.14 20.46
N ASP A 378 -12.51 19.00 20.55
CA ASP A 378 -11.37 18.78 21.43
C ASP A 378 -10.22 19.75 21.17
N TRP A 379 -9.97 20.04 19.87
CA TRP A 379 -9.00 21.01 19.40
C TRP A 379 -9.26 22.44 19.94
N LYS A 380 -10.52 22.77 20.24
CA LYS A 380 -10.95 24.07 20.73
C LYS A 380 -11.12 24.09 22.25
N LEU A 381 -11.76 23.06 22.80
CA LEU A 381 -12.13 23.01 24.22
C LEU A 381 -10.92 22.77 25.11
N LYS A 382 -10.00 21.89 24.71
CA LYS A 382 -8.78 21.51 25.45
C LYS A 382 -9.03 21.25 26.94
N ASN A 383 -10.21 20.73 27.24
CA ASN A 383 -10.67 20.37 28.58
C ASN A 383 -11.33 18.99 28.52
N LYS A 384 -10.78 18.04 29.25
CA LYS A 384 -11.22 16.64 29.26
C LYS A 384 -12.72 16.51 29.55
N ASP A 385 -13.20 17.15 30.62
CA ASP A 385 -14.58 16.97 31.07
C ASP A 385 -15.61 17.58 30.11
N ALA A 386 -15.28 18.73 29.49
CA ALA A 386 -16.10 19.35 28.45
C ALA A 386 -16.16 18.50 27.17
N ILE A 387 -15.04 17.92 26.76
CA ILE A 387 -14.98 17.02 25.64
C ILE A 387 -15.82 15.77 25.90
N LEU A 388 -15.63 15.15 27.08
CA LEU A 388 -16.34 13.95 27.49
C LEU A 388 -17.85 14.19 27.58
N ALA A 389 -18.28 15.31 28.16
CA ALA A 389 -19.70 15.68 28.26
C ALA A 389 -20.33 15.77 26.86
N ARG A 390 -19.65 16.44 25.93
CA ARG A 390 -20.12 16.56 24.56
C ARG A 390 -20.21 15.20 23.83
N MET A 391 -19.23 14.32 24.02
CA MET A 391 -19.26 12.98 23.45
C MET A 391 -20.45 12.17 24.00
N LYS A 392 -20.69 12.22 25.30
CA LYS A 392 -21.81 11.52 25.94
C LYS A 392 -23.19 11.99 25.47
N GLU A 393 -23.32 13.27 25.12
CA GLU A 393 -24.56 13.85 24.62
C GLU A 393 -24.85 13.53 23.16
N THR A 394 -23.81 13.46 22.32
CA THR A 394 -23.98 13.47 20.86
C THR A 394 -23.91 12.10 20.20
N ILE A 395 -23.24 11.12 20.82
CA ILE A 395 -22.90 9.84 20.19
C ILE A 395 -24.13 8.96 19.89
N LYS A 396 -24.16 8.41 18.69
CA LYS A 396 -25.19 7.48 18.21
C LYS A 396 -24.59 6.31 17.45
N ASP A 397 -25.39 5.28 17.23
CA ASP A 397 -25.00 4.13 16.42
C ASP A 397 -24.66 4.53 14.98
N GLY A 398 -23.53 4.05 14.46
CA GLY A 398 -23.03 4.33 13.13
C GLY A 398 -22.28 5.65 12.96
N ASP A 399 -22.00 6.35 14.08
CA ASP A 399 -21.29 7.63 14.00
C ASP A 399 -19.80 7.46 13.73
N ILE A 400 -19.26 8.44 12.99
CA ILE A 400 -17.82 8.68 12.83
C ILE A 400 -17.47 9.93 13.63
N VAL A 401 -16.61 9.77 14.62
CA VAL A 401 -16.28 10.80 15.62
C VAL A 401 -14.91 11.38 15.35
N LEU A 402 -14.81 12.72 15.22
CA LEU A 402 -13.55 13.45 15.09
C LEU A 402 -12.97 13.76 16.46
N MET A 403 -11.70 13.37 16.63
CA MET A 403 -10.80 13.76 17.71
C MET A 403 -9.38 13.98 17.17
N HIS A 404 -8.45 14.38 18.04
CA HIS A 404 -7.04 14.57 17.72
C HIS A 404 -6.16 13.91 18.79
N ASP A 405 -5.22 13.05 18.40
CA ASP A 405 -4.32 12.33 19.32
C ASP A 405 -3.07 13.13 19.73
N ILE A 406 -3.00 14.38 19.29
CA ILE A 406 -1.92 15.31 19.64
C ILE A 406 -2.16 16.10 20.92
N TYR A 407 -3.34 15.98 21.52
CA TYR A 407 -3.69 16.65 22.79
C TYR A 407 -3.95 15.64 23.91
N GLN A 408 -3.27 15.79 25.05
CA GLN A 408 -3.46 14.90 26.20
C GLN A 408 -4.91 14.91 26.71
N THR A 409 -5.57 16.07 26.72
CA THR A 409 -6.97 16.21 27.13
C THR A 409 -7.92 15.40 26.23
N SER A 410 -7.62 15.30 24.93
CA SER A 410 -8.38 14.46 23.98
C SER A 410 -8.18 12.99 24.27
N VAL A 411 -6.94 12.57 24.54
CA VAL A 411 -6.59 11.19 24.90
C VAL A 411 -7.32 10.78 26.17
N ASP A 412 -7.24 11.59 27.23
CA ASP A 412 -7.88 11.29 28.51
C ASP A 412 -9.40 11.20 28.37
N ALA A 413 -10.02 12.11 27.60
CA ALA A 413 -11.45 12.10 27.32
C ALA A 413 -11.87 10.86 26.53
N ALA A 414 -11.11 10.49 25.51
CA ALA A 414 -11.39 9.33 24.65
C ALA A 414 -11.38 8.03 25.46
N LEU A 415 -10.35 7.83 26.28
CA LEU A 415 -10.22 6.61 27.08
C LEU A 415 -11.35 6.47 28.12
N GLU A 416 -11.70 7.55 28.78
CA GLU A 416 -12.85 7.57 29.72
C GLU A 416 -14.19 7.38 28.99
N PHE A 417 -14.31 7.96 27.77
CA PHE A 417 -15.51 7.81 26.99
C PHE A 417 -15.72 6.36 26.53
N ILE A 418 -14.65 5.63 26.16
CA ILE A 418 -14.73 4.23 25.76
C ILE A 418 -15.35 3.39 26.87
N ASP A 419 -14.90 3.59 28.13
CA ASP A 419 -15.42 2.87 29.28
C ASP A 419 -16.91 3.19 29.51
N TYR A 420 -17.28 4.47 29.46
CA TYR A 420 -18.66 4.91 29.58
C TYR A 420 -19.55 4.35 28.44
N ALA A 421 -19.14 4.50 27.19
CA ALA A 421 -19.94 4.11 26.01
C ALA A 421 -20.20 2.60 25.99
N ARG A 422 -19.23 1.79 26.40
CA ARG A 422 -19.42 0.34 26.53
C ARG A 422 -20.50 0.00 27.60
N SER A 423 -20.57 0.73 28.69
CA SER A 423 -21.65 0.57 29.65
C SER A 423 -23.04 0.91 29.09
N GLN A 424 -23.08 1.69 27.99
CA GLN A 424 -24.29 2.06 27.26
C GLN A 424 -24.56 1.16 26.03
N GLY A 425 -23.82 0.04 25.90
CA GLY A 425 -24.01 -0.95 24.87
C GLY A 425 -23.34 -0.60 23.52
N PHE A 426 -22.38 0.33 23.52
CA PHE A 426 -21.56 0.61 22.34
C PHE A 426 -20.34 -0.30 22.23
N GLU A 427 -19.85 -0.50 21.02
CA GLU A 427 -18.55 -1.10 20.74
C GLU A 427 -17.80 -0.25 19.70
N PHE A 428 -16.48 -0.27 19.80
CA PHE A 428 -15.58 0.54 18.98
C PHE A 428 -14.92 -0.31 17.92
N VAL A 429 -15.06 0.15 16.68
CA VAL A 429 -14.54 -0.50 15.50
C VAL A 429 -13.82 0.51 14.60
N THR A 430 -12.98 0.06 13.69
CA THR A 430 -12.39 0.95 12.69
C THR A 430 -13.47 1.43 11.70
N VAL A 431 -13.16 2.46 10.92
CA VAL A 431 -14.08 2.94 9.86
C VAL A 431 -14.37 1.83 8.85
N SER A 432 -13.34 1.09 8.42
CA SER A 432 -13.51 -0.03 7.48
C SER A 432 -14.30 -1.19 8.10
N ASP A 433 -14.07 -1.52 9.37
CA ASP A 433 -14.86 -2.53 10.09
C ASP A 433 -16.33 -2.10 10.19
N LEU A 434 -16.58 -0.82 10.51
CA LEU A 434 -17.93 -0.27 10.60
C LEU A 434 -18.65 -0.36 9.24
N ALA A 435 -17.97 0.02 8.16
CA ALA A 435 -18.53 -0.07 6.81
C ALA A 435 -18.89 -1.51 6.44
N MET A 436 -17.97 -2.45 6.68
CA MET A 436 -18.17 -3.87 6.41
C MET A 436 -19.36 -4.43 7.21
N LEU A 437 -19.43 -4.14 8.51
CA LEU A 437 -20.52 -4.60 9.39
C LEU A 437 -21.87 -4.01 9.02
N ARG A 438 -21.88 -2.87 8.34
CA ARG A 438 -23.10 -2.22 7.81
C ARG A 438 -23.42 -2.61 6.35
N GLY A 439 -22.64 -3.50 5.74
CA GLY A 439 -22.81 -3.88 4.33
C GLY A 439 -22.63 -2.67 3.40
N THR A 440 -21.80 -1.70 3.80
CA THR A 440 -21.49 -0.49 3.02
C THR A 440 -20.11 -0.63 2.40
N GLU A 441 -20.03 -0.61 1.08
CA GLU A 441 -18.77 -0.54 0.37
C GLU A 441 -18.24 0.90 0.42
N LEU A 442 -16.97 1.05 0.81
CA LEU A 442 -16.29 2.35 0.79
C LEU A 442 -15.74 2.59 -0.63
N VAL A 443 -16.47 3.36 -1.40
CA VAL A 443 -16.17 3.62 -2.82
C VAL A 443 -15.18 4.78 -2.95
N PRO A 444 -14.08 4.63 -3.72
CA PRO A 444 -13.17 5.71 -4.05
C PRO A 444 -13.86 6.96 -4.56
N GLY A 445 -13.44 8.14 -4.10
CA GLY A 445 -14.02 9.42 -4.46
C GLY A 445 -15.37 9.75 -3.82
N GLN A 446 -16.00 8.80 -3.15
CA GLN A 446 -17.20 9.06 -2.35
C GLN A 446 -16.87 9.57 -0.96
N VAL A 447 -17.80 10.35 -0.38
CA VAL A 447 -17.65 11.02 0.92
C VAL A 447 -18.60 10.42 1.94
N TYR A 448 -18.05 10.03 3.08
CA TYR A 448 -18.78 9.38 4.16
C TYR A 448 -18.67 10.21 5.44
N TYR A 449 -19.81 10.57 6.03
CA TYR A 449 -19.89 11.30 7.29
C TYR A 449 -20.28 10.38 8.45
N SER A 450 -21.00 9.31 8.19
CA SER A 450 -21.44 8.30 9.14
C SER A 450 -21.76 7.00 8.39
N LEU A 451 -21.85 5.88 9.09
CA LEU A 451 -22.15 4.55 8.53
C LEU A 451 -23.28 3.90 9.35
N LYS A 452 -24.48 4.45 9.22
CA LYS A 452 -25.68 3.98 9.95
C LYS A 452 -26.21 2.68 9.36
N ALA A 453 -26.94 1.91 10.18
CA ALA A 453 -27.70 0.79 9.68
C ALA A 453 -28.74 1.28 8.65
N LYS A 454 -28.89 0.51 7.55
CA LYS A 454 -29.93 0.77 6.54
C LYS A 454 -31.31 0.45 7.09
#